data_8d8e59b09d43239ac304ec9e1ab2dbbe
#
_entry.id   8d8e59b09d43239ac304ec9e1ab2dbbe
#
_cell.length_a   1.000
_cell.length_b   1.000
_cell.length_c   1.000
_cell.angle_alpha   90.00
_cell.angle_beta   90.00
_cell.angle_gamma   90.00
#
_symmetry.space_group_name_H-M   'P 1'
#
loop_
_entity.id
_entity.type
_entity.pdbx_description
1 polymer ?
#
loop_
_entity_poly.entity_id
_entity_poly.type
_entity_poly.pdbx_seq_one_letter_code
_entity_poly.pdbx_strand_id
1 'polypeptide(L)'
;MMTKYSNNMVENMLRNYSLLASTSDAEYLDYRMDLDNGMGVLKDEYPNLYTTLMGVFVVGTPIHEQVKNQNTNKMQIHRRLNDGLHMLTLIMNGDIVYEKA
;
A
#
# COMPACT_ATOMS: atom_id res chain seq x y z
N MET A 1 -19.34 -10.81 -4.88
CA MET A 1 -18.34 -10.84 -3.81
C MET A 1 -18.28 -9.49 -3.15
N MET A 2 -18.48 -9.45 -1.85
CA MET A 2 -18.41 -8.18 -1.12
C MET A 2 -16.95 -7.78 -0.91
N THR A 3 -16.58 -6.59 -1.37
CA THR A 3 -15.27 -6.03 -1.10
C THR A 3 -15.16 -5.67 0.37
N LYS A 4 -14.14 -6.21 1.06
CA LYS A 4 -13.89 -5.96 2.47
C LYS A 4 -13.27 -4.59 2.71
N TYR A 5 -12.42 -4.12 1.78
CA TYR A 5 -11.68 -2.88 1.89
C TYR A 5 -12.01 -1.94 0.74
N SER A 6 -12.06 -0.63 1.04
CA SER A 6 -12.10 0.42 0.04
C SER A 6 -10.72 1.08 -0.04
N ASN A 7 -10.47 1.84 -1.11
CA ASN A 7 -9.22 2.59 -1.25
C ASN A 7 -9.02 3.56 -0.08
N ASN A 8 -10.10 4.22 0.37
CA ASN A 8 -10.03 5.15 1.49
C ASN A 8 -9.65 4.45 2.80
N MET A 9 -10.20 3.27 3.04
CA MET A 9 -9.85 2.47 4.22
C MET A 9 -8.37 2.09 4.20
N VAL A 10 -7.89 1.61 3.07
CA VAL A 10 -6.49 1.21 2.92
C VAL A 10 -5.55 2.40 3.08
N GLU A 11 -5.90 3.55 2.50
CA GLU A 11 -5.12 4.78 2.69
C GLU A 11 -5.04 5.15 4.17
N ASN A 12 -6.16 5.12 4.89
CA ASN A 12 -6.18 5.43 6.33
C ASN A 12 -5.36 4.43 7.14
N MET A 13 -5.39 3.15 6.78
CA MET A 13 -4.58 2.12 7.42
C MET A 13 -3.08 2.40 7.24
N LEU A 14 -2.68 2.80 6.03
CA LEU A 14 -1.29 3.15 5.74
C LEU A 14 -0.85 4.39 6.52
N ARG A 15 -1.69 5.42 6.57
CA ARG A 15 -1.40 6.64 7.33
C ARG A 15 -1.25 6.37 8.82
N ASN A 16 -1.92 5.34 9.33
CA ASN A 16 -1.89 4.95 10.74
C ASN A 16 -1.09 3.66 10.97
N TYR A 17 -0.16 3.36 10.07
CA TYR A 17 0.59 2.11 10.08
C TYR A 17 1.28 1.84 11.42
N SER A 18 1.90 2.86 12.01
CA SER A 18 2.59 2.72 13.31
C SER A 18 1.64 2.29 14.41
N LEU A 19 0.42 2.84 14.42
CA LEU A 19 -0.60 2.46 15.42
C LEU A 19 -1.06 1.03 15.21
N LEU A 20 -1.29 0.62 13.95
CA LEU A 20 -1.66 -0.76 13.63
C LEU A 20 -0.55 -1.73 14.02
N ALA A 21 0.69 -1.36 13.74
CA ALA A 21 1.85 -2.21 14.05
C ALA A 21 2.06 -2.42 15.54
N SER A 22 1.65 -1.45 16.37
CA SER A 22 1.83 -1.50 17.83
C SER A 22 0.61 -2.03 18.58
N THR A 23 -0.52 -2.25 17.91
CA THR A 23 -1.74 -2.69 18.59
C THR A 23 -1.68 -4.17 18.95
N SER A 24 -2.19 -4.49 20.13
CA SER A 24 -2.43 -5.86 20.57
C SER A 24 -3.91 -6.22 20.52
N ASP A 25 -4.77 -5.32 20.03
CA ASP A 25 -6.20 -5.53 19.91
C ASP A 25 -6.48 -6.55 18.81
N ALA A 26 -7.15 -7.64 19.14
CA ALA A 26 -7.47 -8.73 18.22
C ALA A 26 -8.28 -8.25 17.00
N GLU A 27 -9.13 -7.23 17.18
CA GLU A 27 -9.94 -6.67 16.10
C GLU A 27 -9.08 -6.04 15.01
N TYR A 28 -8.04 -5.31 15.41
CA TYR A 28 -7.14 -4.64 14.48
C TYR A 28 -6.03 -5.55 13.97
N LEU A 29 -5.80 -6.66 14.63
CA LEU A 29 -4.75 -7.60 14.24
C LEU A 29 -5.00 -8.20 12.85
N ASP A 30 -6.24 -8.54 12.54
CA ASP A 30 -6.63 -9.06 11.23
C ASP A 30 -6.37 -8.03 10.12
N TYR A 31 -6.71 -6.77 10.37
CA TYR A 31 -6.45 -5.68 9.44
C TYR A 31 -4.94 -5.51 9.19
N ARG A 32 -4.16 -5.58 10.25
CA ARG A 32 -2.71 -5.48 10.14
C ARG A 32 -2.12 -6.63 9.33
N MET A 33 -2.58 -7.85 9.58
CA MET A 33 -2.11 -9.03 8.85
C MET A 33 -2.45 -8.94 7.37
N ASP A 34 -3.68 -8.53 7.05
CA ASP A 34 -4.10 -8.35 5.66
C ASP A 34 -3.27 -7.27 4.96
N LEU A 35 -3.00 -6.16 5.65
CA LEU A 35 -2.19 -5.08 5.11
C LEU A 35 -0.74 -5.53 4.88
N ASP A 36 -0.13 -6.18 5.86
CA ASP A 36 1.25 -6.67 5.75
C ASP A 36 1.40 -7.68 4.62
N ASN A 37 0.45 -8.60 4.49
CA ASN A 37 0.44 -9.58 3.41
C ASN A 37 0.29 -8.88 2.05
N GLY A 38 -0.64 -7.93 1.96
CA GLY A 38 -0.87 -7.16 0.74
C GLY A 38 0.36 -6.35 0.34
N MET A 39 1.00 -5.70 1.29
CA MET A 39 2.22 -4.94 1.05
C MET A 39 3.37 -5.84 0.60
N GLY A 40 3.47 -7.05 1.14
CA GLY A 40 4.46 -8.03 0.71
C GLY A 40 4.28 -8.43 -0.76
N VAL A 41 3.05 -8.69 -1.16
CA VAL A 41 2.72 -9.00 -2.57
C VAL A 41 3.04 -7.81 -3.46
N LEU A 42 2.63 -6.60 -3.05
CA LEU A 42 2.88 -5.39 -3.82
C LEU A 42 4.38 -5.15 -4.02
N LYS A 43 5.16 -5.36 -2.97
CA LYS A 43 6.62 -5.22 -3.02
C LYS A 43 7.25 -6.18 -4.03
N ASP A 44 6.80 -7.44 -4.06
CA ASP A 44 7.33 -8.46 -4.93
C ASP A 44 6.94 -8.25 -6.39
N GLU A 45 5.68 -7.89 -6.63
CA GLU A 45 5.13 -7.82 -7.99
C GLU A 45 5.22 -6.41 -8.59
N TYR A 46 5.14 -5.37 -7.77
CA TYR A 46 5.11 -3.98 -8.20
C TYR A 46 6.00 -3.11 -7.30
N PRO A 47 7.33 -3.31 -7.32
CA PRO A 47 8.24 -2.65 -6.37
C PRO A 47 8.19 -1.12 -6.43
N ASN A 48 7.98 -0.54 -7.61
CA ASN A 48 7.87 0.92 -7.73
C ASN A 48 6.63 1.47 -7.04
N LEU A 49 5.50 0.74 -7.13
CA LEU A 49 4.27 1.13 -6.46
C LEU A 49 4.42 1.00 -4.94
N TYR A 50 5.04 -0.08 -4.50
CA TYR A 50 5.33 -0.30 -3.08
C TYR A 50 6.20 0.84 -2.52
N THR A 51 7.30 1.17 -3.19
CA THR A 51 8.22 2.22 -2.77
C THR A 51 7.50 3.56 -2.66
N THR A 52 6.63 3.87 -3.62
CA THR A 52 5.87 5.12 -3.62
C THR A 52 4.88 5.19 -2.46
N LEU A 53 4.12 4.11 -2.24
CA LEU A 53 3.16 4.06 -1.13
C LEU A 53 3.84 4.17 0.23
N MET A 54 4.89 3.39 0.45
CA MET A 54 5.63 3.43 1.70
C MET A 54 6.24 4.81 1.93
N GLY A 55 6.80 5.41 0.90
CA GLY A 55 7.40 6.73 0.99
C GLY A 55 6.41 7.79 1.41
N VAL A 56 5.25 7.83 0.76
CA VAL A 56 4.24 8.87 1.03
C VAL A 56 3.53 8.65 2.36
N PHE A 57 3.02 7.45 2.60
CA PHE A 57 2.09 7.22 3.71
C PHE A 57 2.75 6.77 5.00
N VAL A 58 3.85 6.07 4.94
CA VAL A 58 4.49 5.48 6.13
C VAL A 58 5.74 6.25 6.55
N VAL A 59 6.66 6.46 5.62
CA VAL A 59 7.94 7.13 5.90
C VAL A 59 7.79 8.65 5.94
N GLY A 60 6.88 9.20 5.12
CA GLY A 60 6.69 10.64 5.02
C GLY A 60 7.69 11.31 4.09
N THR A 61 8.20 10.61 3.10
CA THR A 61 9.12 11.15 2.11
C THR A 61 8.41 12.16 1.20
N PRO A 62 8.90 13.40 1.10
CA PRO A 62 8.28 14.39 0.22
C PRO A 62 8.25 13.94 -1.24
N ILE A 63 7.23 14.37 -1.97
CA ILE A 63 7.05 14.01 -3.38
C ILE A 63 8.29 14.37 -4.21
N HIS A 64 8.89 15.53 -3.97
CA HIS A 64 10.07 15.97 -4.75
C HIS A 64 11.28 15.05 -4.53
N GLU A 65 11.43 14.48 -3.34
CA GLU A 65 12.48 13.48 -3.09
C GLU A 65 12.19 12.16 -3.80
N GLN A 66 10.93 11.75 -3.85
CA GLN A 66 10.52 10.56 -4.59
C GLN A 66 10.78 10.72 -6.09
N VAL A 67 10.51 11.90 -6.63
CA VAL A 67 10.81 12.24 -8.03
C VAL A 67 12.29 12.01 -8.32
N LYS A 68 13.15 12.50 -7.43
CA LYS A 68 14.60 12.39 -7.56
C LYS A 68 15.06 10.93 -7.40
N ASN A 69 14.58 10.25 -6.36
CA ASN A 69 14.99 8.88 -6.03
C ASN A 69 14.57 7.87 -7.07
N GLN A 70 13.39 8.08 -7.67
CA GLN A 70 12.84 7.17 -8.68
C GLN A 70 13.19 7.62 -10.11
N ASN A 71 13.93 8.71 -10.26
CA ASN A 71 14.36 9.26 -11.55
C ASN A 71 13.18 9.45 -12.51
N THR A 72 12.16 10.15 -12.04
CA THR A 72 10.90 10.35 -12.77
C THR A 72 10.40 11.79 -12.58
N ASN A 73 9.10 12.03 -12.75
CA ASN A 73 8.49 13.34 -12.56
C ASN A 73 7.31 13.25 -11.58
N LYS A 74 6.83 14.43 -11.15
CA LYS A 74 5.77 14.53 -10.16
C LYS A 74 4.48 13.84 -10.61
N MET A 75 4.12 13.96 -11.88
CA MET A 75 2.91 13.32 -12.44
C MET A 75 3.00 11.81 -12.30
N GLN A 76 4.15 11.21 -12.59
CA GLN A 76 4.35 9.77 -12.48
C GLN A 76 4.29 9.31 -11.03
N ILE A 77 4.82 10.10 -10.09
CA ILE A 77 4.71 9.76 -8.67
C ILE A 77 3.25 9.73 -8.23
N HIS A 78 2.45 10.74 -8.61
CA HIS A 78 1.02 10.74 -8.28
C HIS A 78 0.28 9.57 -8.92
N ARG A 79 0.61 9.22 -10.15
CA ARG A 79 0.04 8.07 -10.85
C ARG A 79 0.40 6.76 -10.11
N ARG A 80 1.66 6.59 -9.75
CA ARG A 80 2.11 5.40 -9.00
C ARG A 80 1.44 5.32 -7.64
N LEU A 81 1.22 6.46 -6.99
CA LEU A 81 0.52 6.51 -5.72
C LEU A 81 -0.91 5.99 -5.85
N ASN A 82 -1.65 6.49 -6.84
CA ASN A 82 -3.04 6.09 -7.09
C ASN A 82 -3.13 4.63 -7.53
N ASP A 83 -2.27 4.22 -8.45
CA ASP A 83 -2.24 2.84 -8.96
C ASP A 83 -1.84 1.86 -7.84
N GLY A 84 -0.87 2.25 -7.04
CA GLY A 84 -0.41 1.42 -5.92
C GLY A 84 -1.50 1.22 -4.87
N LEU A 85 -2.19 2.28 -4.51
CA LEU A 85 -3.29 2.21 -3.55
C LEU A 85 -4.42 1.31 -4.07
N HIS A 86 -4.80 1.50 -5.33
CA HIS A 86 -5.84 0.68 -5.96
C HIS A 86 -5.43 -0.80 -6.02
N MET A 87 -4.20 -1.06 -6.46
CA MET A 87 -3.66 -2.42 -6.56
C MET A 87 -3.61 -3.09 -5.19
N LEU A 88 -3.12 -2.38 -4.17
CA LEU A 88 -3.06 -2.91 -2.81
C LEU A 88 -4.45 -3.28 -2.30
N THR A 89 -5.43 -2.44 -2.55
CA THR A 89 -6.83 -2.70 -2.17
C THR A 89 -7.35 -3.97 -2.84
N LEU A 90 -7.10 -4.15 -4.14
CA LEU A 90 -7.49 -5.35 -4.87
C LEU A 90 -6.82 -6.60 -4.28
N ILE A 91 -5.54 -6.52 -3.96
CA ILE A 91 -4.79 -7.63 -3.37
C ILE A 91 -5.39 -8.00 -2.00
N MET A 92 -5.64 -7.01 -1.16
CA MET A 92 -6.19 -7.24 0.19
C MET A 92 -7.59 -7.85 0.15
N ASN A 93 -8.37 -7.53 -0.87
CA ASN A 93 -9.70 -8.09 -1.06
C ASN A 93 -9.70 -9.47 -1.73
N GLY A 94 -8.53 -9.93 -2.19
CA GLY A 94 -8.42 -11.20 -2.90
C GLY A 94 -8.97 -11.14 -4.32
N ASP A 95 -9.13 -9.94 -4.89
CA ASP A 95 -9.67 -9.75 -6.25
C ASP A 95 -8.63 -10.03 -7.33
N ILE A 96 -7.36 -10.15 -6.95
CA ILE A 96 -6.27 -10.49 -7.86
C ILE A 96 -5.65 -11.79 -7.39
N VAL A 97 -5.59 -12.77 -8.28
CA VAL A 97 -4.93 -14.04 -8.03
C VAL A 97 -3.61 -14.02 -8.80
N TYR A 98 -2.50 -14.13 -8.07
CA TYR A 98 -1.18 -14.24 -8.68
C TYR A 98 -0.85 -15.72 -8.80
N GLU A 99 -0.85 -16.20 -10.04
CA GLU A 99 -0.33 -17.52 -10.34
C GLU A 99 1.16 -17.37 -10.61
N LYS A 100 1.97 -17.90 -9.69
CA LYS A 100 3.39 -18.05 -9.96
C LYS A 100 3.55 -19.30 -10.82
N ALA A 101 3.89 -19.04 -12.05
CA ALA A 101 4.22 -20.13 -12.95
C ALA A 101 5.49 -20.85 -12.46
#